data_9be0462bbb5bb2ebb4f4c49b007c0feb
#
_entry.id   9be0462bbb5bb2ebb4f4c49b007c0feb
#
_cell.length_a   1.000
_cell.length_b   1.000
_cell.length_c   1.000
_cell.angle_alpha   90.00
_cell.angle_beta   90.00
_cell.angle_gamma   90.00
#
_symmetry.space_group_name_H-M   'P 1'
#
loop_
_entity.id
_entity.type
_entity.pdbx_description
1 polymer ?
#
loop_
_entity_poly.entity_id
_entity_poly.type
_entity_poly.pdbx_seq_one_letter_code
_entity_poly.pdbx_strand_id
1 'polypeptide(L)'
;MLFSSLATALALASSATAIPTFALEVRQATTLNAAMVARGRGYIGTSLTIRSDNSEQNLIKGAEFGSITPENAMKWDATEPNRGSFSWSGADQIANFATQNGKQMRCHTLVWYSQLPSWVNQINNNATLMSVMTNHIQQVMGRYKGKCTHWDVVNEALNEDGTYRDNVFLRVIGEQYLPISFRIAAAADPAAKLYYNDYNLEYGDAKHQGALRIVKLVQSWGVKIDGVGLQGHLVTEKTGTQSTPTPSVDVLTKVLQDYADLGVDSAYTEVDIRMNTPSTADKLKVQAAAYARVAQSCMNVARCVGITLWGVSDKYSWVPQTFSGEGAALLWDNNYAKKPAYQSFLDVLNGKNATMT
;
A
#
# COMPACT_ATOMS: atom_id res chain seq x y z
N MET A 1 -71.01 -65.54 3.18
CA MET A 1 -70.54 -64.73 4.30
C MET A 1 -69.48 -63.82 3.81
N LEU A 2 -69.85 -62.56 3.64
CA LEU A 2 -68.96 -61.51 3.12
C LEU A 2 -68.39 -60.75 4.35
N PHE A 3 -67.06 -60.72 4.48
CA PHE A 3 -66.39 -59.86 5.45
C PHE A 3 -65.88 -58.65 4.69
N SER A 4 -66.36 -57.48 5.07
CA SER A 4 -65.98 -56.18 4.58
C SER A 4 -64.92 -55.62 5.53
N SER A 5 -63.71 -55.35 4.99
CA SER A 5 -62.64 -54.71 5.75
C SER A 5 -62.59 -53.18 5.44
N LEU A 6 -62.90 -52.39 6.47
CA LEU A 6 -62.71 -50.96 6.45
C LEU A 6 -61.22 -50.65 6.68
N ALA A 7 -60.55 -49.98 5.71
CA ALA A 7 -59.22 -49.42 5.89
C ALA A 7 -59.38 -47.93 6.29
N THR A 8 -58.93 -47.61 7.49
CA THR A 8 -58.89 -46.23 7.99
C THR A 8 -57.55 -45.60 7.59
N ALA A 9 -57.56 -44.59 6.72
CA ALA A 9 -56.36 -43.82 6.33
C ALA A 9 -56.14 -42.73 7.41
N LEU A 10 -54.99 -42.80 8.09
CA LEU A 10 -54.47 -41.74 8.97
C LEU A 10 -53.73 -40.70 8.14
N ALA A 11 -54.23 -39.48 8.03
CA ALA A 11 -53.54 -38.35 7.44
C ALA A 11 -52.62 -37.72 8.49
N LEU A 12 -51.28 -37.84 8.29
CA LEU A 12 -50.28 -37.14 9.07
C LEU A 12 -50.14 -35.70 8.50
N ALA A 13 -50.62 -34.73 9.24
CA ALA A 13 -50.36 -33.33 8.97
C ALA A 13 -48.95 -32.97 9.46
N SER A 14 -47.99 -32.77 8.54
CA SER A 14 -46.68 -32.24 8.84
C SER A 14 -46.75 -30.72 9.00
N SER A 15 -46.68 -30.23 10.24
CA SER A 15 -46.49 -28.81 10.54
C SER A 15 -45.03 -28.42 10.26
N ALA A 16 -44.80 -27.74 9.16
CA ALA A 16 -43.50 -27.10 8.89
C ALA A 16 -43.36 -25.90 9.83
N THR A 17 -42.55 -26.04 10.86
CA THR A 17 -42.07 -24.90 11.68
C THR A 17 -41.09 -24.07 10.84
N ALA A 18 -41.49 -22.87 10.44
CA ALA A 18 -40.59 -21.90 9.85
C ALA A 18 -39.55 -21.50 10.91
N ILE A 19 -38.31 -21.87 10.66
CA ILE A 19 -37.17 -21.36 11.44
C ILE A 19 -37.01 -19.87 11.08
N PRO A 20 -37.08 -18.94 12.05
CA PRO A 20 -36.84 -17.54 11.76
C PRO A 20 -35.40 -17.38 11.31
N THR A 21 -35.21 -17.03 10.05
CA THR A 21 -33.93 -16.56 9.54
C THR A 21 -33.63 -15.21 10.17
N PHE A 22 -32.85 -15.20 11.25
CA PHE A 22 -32.24 -13.98 11.74
C PHE A 22 -31.24 -13.55 10.65
N ALA A 23 -31.61 -12.57 9.83
CA ALA A 23 -30.66 -11.81 9.06
C ALA A 23 -29.76 -11.09 10.09
N LEU A 24 -28.55 -11.59 10.28
CA LEU A 24 -27.52 -10.85 10.99
C LEU A 24 -27.31 -9.55 10.18
N GLU A 25 -27.89 -8.43 10.67
CA GLU A 25 -27.49 -7.13 10.19
C GLU A 25 -25.99 -7.00 10.44
N VAL A 26 -25.21 -7.14 9.37
CA VAL A 26 -23.77 -6.87 9.41
C VAL A 26 -23.63 -5.39 9.74
N ARG A 27 -23.35 -5.09 11.00
CA ARG A 27 -23.13 -3.72 11.47
C ARG A 27 -21.99 -3.13 10.66
N GLN A 28 -22.29 -2.12 9.87
CA GLN A 28 -21.29 -1.47 9.02
C GLN A 28 -20.20 -0.86 9.90
N ALA A 29 -18.96 -1.07 9.48
CA ALA A 29 -17.81 -0.48 10.17
C ALA A 29 -17.80 1.05 10.00
N THR A 30 -17.46 1.77 11.05
CA THR A 30 -17.45 3.24 11.08
C THR A 30 -16.07 3.84 10.81
N THR A 31 -15.04 3.00 10.68
CA THR A 31 -13.65 3.40 10.41
C THR A 31 -13.08 2.62 9.25
N LEU A 32 -12.10 3.22 8.57
CA LEU A 32 -11.53 2.67 7.34
C LEU A 32 -10.90 1.29 7.56
N ASN A 33 -10.04 1.16 8.56
CA ASN A 33 -9.36 -0.11 8.82
C ASN A 33 -10.32 -1.21 9.27
N ALA A 34 -11.32 -0.88 10.09
CA ALA A 34 -12.31 -1.87 10.51
C ALA A 34 -13.14 -2.37 9.32
N ALA A 35 -13.51 -1.49 8.37
CA ALA A 35 -14.22 -1.85 7.15
C ALA A 35 -13.36 -2.76 6.25
N MET A 36 -12.07 -2.43 6.07
CA MET A 36 -11.12 -3.20 5.28
C MET A 36 -10.96 -4.64 5.82
N VAL A 37 -10.72 -4.75 7.13
CA VAL A 37 -10.53 -6.04 7.82
C VAL A 37 -11.82 -6.87 7.80
N ALA A 38 -13.00 -6.25 7.98
CA ALA A 38 -14.30 -6.93 7.89
C ALA A 38 -14.54 -7.56 6.51
N ARG A 39 -13.88 -7.07 5.46
CA ARG A 39 -13.92 -7.61 4.09
C ARG A 39 -12.80 -8.64 3.80
N GLY A 40 -12.09 -9.08 4.85
CA GLY A 40 -11.03 -10.08 4.71
C GLY A 40 -9.73 -9.55 4.08
N ARG A 41 -9.51 -8.24 4.09
CA ARG A 41 -8.25 -7.61 3.66
C ARG A 41 -7.36 -7.30 4.86
N GLY A 42 -6.07 -7.07 4.63
CA GLY A 42 -5.10 -6.93 5.70
C GLY A 42 -5.24 -5.64 6.50
N TYR A 43 -5.23 -4.48 5.82
CA TYR A 43 -5.13 -3.19 6.52
C TYR A 43 -5.50 -1.97 5.66
N ILE A 44 -5.88 -0.89 6.36
CA ILE A 44 -5.68 0.48 5.91
C ILE A 44 -4.53 1.05 6.72
N GLY A 45 -3.53 1.63 6.05
CA GLY A 45 -2.33 2.21 6.66
C GLY A 45 -2.20 3.71 6.40
N THR A 46 -1.21 4.32 7.06
CA THR A 46 -0.78 5.70 6.78
C THR A 46 0.73 5.83 6.89
N SER A 47 1.33 6.74 6.13
CA SER A 47 2.71 7.15 6.41
C SER A 47 2.77 7.95 7.72
N LEU A 48 3.92 7.92 8.38
CA LEU A 48 4.12 8.58 9.67
C LEU A 48 5.48 9.26 9.74
N THR A 49 5.44 10.54 10.06
CA THR A 49 6.51 11.29 10.71
C THR A 49 6.01 11.73 12.09
N ILE A 50 6.77 11.49 13.14
CA ILE A 50 6.37 11.87 14.52
C ILE A 50 6.37 13.38 14.65
N ARG A 51 5.22 13.96 14.97
CA ARG A 51 4.99 15.41 15.17
C ARG A 51 4.25 15.65 16.49
N SER A 52 4.39 16.87 17.03
CA SER A 52 3.66 17.30 18.22
C SER A 52 2.24 17.79 17.89
N ASP A 53 1.50 17.01 17.08
CA ASP A 53 0.11 17.29 16.72
C ASP A 53 -0.80 16.18 17.25
N ASN A 54 -1.52 16.52 18.33
CA ASN A 54 -2.41 15.55 18.99
C ASN A 54 -3.57 15.09 18.10
N SER A 55 -4.05 15.95 17.19
CA SER A 55 -5.15 15.59 16.29
C SER A 55 -4.70 14.50 15.30
N GLU A 56 -3.54 14.67 14.68
CA GLU A 56 -2.93 13.65 13.83
C GLU A 56 -2.67 12.36 14.59
N GLN A 57 -2.00 12.48 15.75
CA GLN A 57 -1.66 11.30 16.56
C GLN A 57 -2.89 10.52 17.02
N ASN A 58 -3.98 11.19 17.42
CA ASN A 58 -5.20 10.52 17.85
C ASN A 58 -5.88 9.75 16.70
N LEU A 59 -5.87 10.29 15.49
CA LEU A 59 -6.37 9.56 14.31
C LEU A 59 -5.53 8.31 14.03
N ILE A 60 -4.19 8.41 14.11
CA ILE A 60 -3.30 7.27 13.85
C ILE A 60 -3.40 6.21 14.96
N LYS A 61 -3.47 6.62 16.23
CA LYS A 61 -3.65 5.71 17.38
C LYS A 61 -5.01 5.02 17.35
N GLY A 62 -6.03 5.69 16.82
CA GLY A 62 -7.40 5.20 16.74
C GLY A 62 -7.59 4.05 15.75
N ALA A 63 -8.85 3.74 15.46
CA ALA A 63 -9.25 2.59 14.62
C ALA A 63 -9.25 2.89 13.10
N GLU A 64 -8.89 4.11 12.69
CA GLU A 64 -8.83 4.47 11.25
C GLU A 64 -7.71 3.73 10.52
N PHE A 65 -6.58 3.49 11.19
CA PHE A 65 -5.40 2.85 10.61
C PHE A 65 -4.98 1.61 11.39
N GLY A 66 -4.65 0.53 10.68
CA GLY A 66 -4.10 -0.70 11.23
C GLY A 66 -2.60 -0.87 10.94
N SER A 67 -2.07 -0.07 10.02
CA SER A 67 -0.68 -0.13 9.59
C SER A 67 -0.03 1.25 9.55
N ILE A 68 1.29 1.28 9.78
CA ILE A 68 2.13 2.48 9.71
C ILE A 68 3.29 2.22 8.76
N THR A 69 3.62 3.23 7.93
CA THR A 69 4.83 3.26 7.10
C THR A 69 5.69 4.44 7.53
N PRO A 70 6.97 4.25 7.91
CA PRO A 70 7.89 5.36 8.15
C PRO A 70 8.07 6.22 6.90
N GLU A 71 7.68 7.50 6.95
CA GLU A 71 7.69 8.39 5.79
C GLU A 71 9.11 8.62 5.25
N ASN A 72 10.08 8.87 6.15
CA ASN A 72 11.48 9.14 5.80
C ASN A 72 12.48 8.40 6.70
N ALA A 73 12.10 8.06 7.92
CA ALA A 73 13.03 7.67 8.98
C ALA A 73 13.75 6.33 8.75
N MET A 74 13.31 5.50 7.79
CA MET A 74 13.96 4.23 7.44
C MET A 74 14.63 4.26 6.05
N LYS A 75 14.70 5.41 5.38
CA LYS A 75 15.43 5.58 4.13
C LYS A 75 16.94 5.55 4.39
N TRP A 76 17.74 5.26 3.38
CA TRP A 76 19.18 5.00 3.56
C TRP A 76 19.92 6.18 4.19
N ASP A 77 19.67 7.40 3.69
CA ASP A 77 20.33 8.61 4.22
C ASP A 77 20.00 8.87 5.70
N ALA A 78 18.79 8.49 6.15
CA ALA A 78 18.38 8.62 7.56
C ALA A 78 18.98 7.53 8.45
N THR A 79 19.15 6.31 7.94
CA THR A 79 19.60 5.15 8.72
C THR A 79 21.11 4.93 8.69
N GLU A 80 21.80 5.29 7.59
CA GLU A 80 23.26 5.15 7.44
C GLU A 80 23.85 6.38 6.72
N PRO A 81 23.83 7.56 7.35
CA PRO A 81 24.31 8.81 6.73
C PRO A 81 25.79 8.77 6.36
N ASN A 82 26.60 8.02 7.09
CA ASN A 82 28.00 7.77 6.81
C ASN A 82 28.27 6.28 6.79
N ARG A 83 29.20 5.83 5.96
CA ARG A 83 29.51 4.42 5.75
C ARG A 83 29.78 3.68 7.08
N GLY A 84 28.97 2.67 7.38
CA GLY A 84 29.09 1.87 8.60
C GLY A 84 28.65 2.58 9.89
N SER A 85 28.17 3.84 9.79
CA SER A 85 27.66 4.61 10.93
C SER A 85 26.16 4.70 10.88
N PHE A 86 25.47 3.90 11.68
CA PHE A 86 24.01 3.83 11.67
C PHE A 86 23.37 4.77 12.69
N SER A 87 22.27 5.39 12.28
CA SER A 87 21.41 6.26 13.10
C SER A 87 20.01 5.64 13.19
N TRP A 88 19.59 5.31 14.39
CA TRP A 88 18.35 4.55 14.61
C TRP A 88 17.21 5.38 15.24
N SER A 89 17.53 6.55 15.77
CA SER A 89 16.61 7.31 16.63
C SER A 89 15.23 7.56 15.99
N GLY A 90 15.20 8.03 14.73
CA GLY A 90 13.95 8.31 14.04
C GLY A 90 13.14 7.05 13.75
N ALA A 91 13.81 6.02 13.24
CA ALA A 91 13.17 4.74 12.92
C ALA A 91 12.68 4.01 14.18
N ASP A 92 13.47 4.02 15.27
CA ASP A 92 13.07 3.45 16.57
C ASP A 92 11.84 4.14 17.16
N GLN A 93 11.74 5.47 17.05
CA GLN A 93 10.56 6.19 17.52
C GLN A 93 9.29 5.70 16.82
N ILE A 94 9.33 5.51 15.49
CA ILE A 94 8.20 5.01 14.72
C ILE A 94 7.89 3.55 15.06
N ALA A 95 8.92 2.69 15.16
CA ALA A 95 8.74 1.29 15.52
C ALA A 95 8.15 1.13 16.92
N ASN A 96 8.58 1.94 17.88
CA ASN A 96 8.02 1.95 19.23
C ASN A 96 6.58 2.48 19.23
N PHE A 97 6.29 3.54 18.47
CA PHE A 97 4.93 4.05 18.33
C PHE A 97 3.99 2.98 17.74
N ALA A 98 4.41 2.28 16.69
CA ALA A 98 3.63 1.20 16.09
C ALA A 98 3.33 0.09 17.11
N THR A 99 4.35 -0.39 17.80
CA THR A 99 4.23 -1.44 18.82
C THR A 99 3.31 -1.03 19.97
N GLN A 100 3.49 0.17 20.52
CA GLN A 100 2.69 0.69 21.65
C GLN A 100 1.21 0.88 21.32
N ASN A 101 0.89 1.10 20.03
CA ASN A 101 -0.48 1.32 19.58
C ASN A 101 -1.08 0.13 18.82
N GLY A 102 -0.43 -1.05 18.87
CA GLY A 102 -0.92 -2.27 18.22
C GLY A 102 -1.04 -2.17 16.71
N LYS A 103 -0.16 -1.37 16.06
CA LYS A 103 -0.13 -1.20 14.61
C LYS A 103 0.92 -2.11 13.99
N GLN A 104 0.59 -2.76 12.89
CA GLN A 104 1.60 -3.38 12.06
C GLN A 104 2.46 -2.32 11.37
N MET A 105 3.65 -2.68 10.92
CA MET A 105 4.56 -1.76 10.27
C MET A 105 4.94 -2.28 8.88
N ARG A 106 4.73 -1.43 7.87
CA ARG A 106 5.23 -1.62 6.52
C ARG A 106 6.48 -0.75 6.37
N CYS A 107 7.64 -1.37 6.27
CA CYS A 107 8.93 -0.68 6.37
C CYS A 107 9.43 -0.24 4.99
N HIS A 108 9.87 1.01 4.90
CA HIS A 108 10.20 1.70 3.66
C HIS A 108 11.48 2.53 3.83
N THR A 109 12.52 2.34 3.08
CA THR A 109 12.85 1.40 2.00
C THR A 109 14.35 1.06 2.04
N LEU A 110 14.76 -0.11 1.51
CA LEU A 110 16.15 -0.57 1.65
C LEU A 110 17.06 -0.07 0.52
N VAL A 111 16.66 -0.24 -0.74
CA VAL A 111 17.46 0.11 -1.92
C VAL A 111 16.67 1.06 -2.82
N TRP A 112 17.11 2.31 -2.85
CA TRP A 112 16.49 3.37 -3.64
C TRP A 112 17.56 4.37 -4.12
N TYR A 113 17.38 4.94 -5.30
CA TYR A 113 18.32 5.90 -5.88
C TYR A 113 18.23 7.30 -5.25
N SER A 114 17.06 7.62 -4.68
CA SER A 114 16.80 8.91 -4.02
C SER A 114 17.00 8.78 -2.50
N GLN A 115 17.19 9.91 -1.83
CA GLN A 115 17.55 9.95 -0.40
C GLN A 115 18.65 8.92 -0.05
N LEU A 116 19.62 8.82 -0.96
CA LEU A 116 20.79 7.95 -0.89
C LEU A 116 22.01 8.82 -0.56
N PRO A 117 22.83 8.47 0.46
CA PRO A 117 24.00 9.26 0.81
C PRO A 117 24.98 9.38 -0.36
N SER A 118 25.60 10.55 -0.51
CA SER A 118 26.53 10.82 -1.61
C SER A 118 27.70 9.85 -1.67
N TRP A 119 28.15 9.35 -0.50
CA TRP A 119 29.23 8.37 -0.43
C TRP A 119 28.87 7.04 -1.11
N VAL A 120 27.60 6.62 -1.12
CA VAL A 120 27.15 5.44 -1.87
C VAL A 120 27.18 5.72 -3.37
N ASN A 121 26.67 6.88 -3.80
CA ASN A 121 26.63 7.26 -5.21
C ASN A 121 28.02 7.39 -5.86
N GLN A 122 29.07 7.56 -5.06
CA GLN A 122 30.47 7.67 -5.53
C GLN A 122 31.16 6.31 -5.68
N ILE A 123 30.54 5.21 -5.26
CA ILE A 123 31.15 3.88 -5.38
C ILE A 123 31.09 3.43 -6.84
N ASN A 124 32.25 3.14 -7.41
CA ASN A 124 32.41 2.66 -8.78
C ASN A 124 32.99 1.23 -8.89
N ASN A 125 33.17 0.56 -7.76
CA ASN A 125 33.68 -0.81 -7.68
C ASN A 125 32.55 -1.77 -7.29
N ASN A 126 32.32 -2.81 -8.09
CA ASN A 126 31.24 -3.78 -7.90
C ASN A 126 31.32 -4.49 -6.55
N ALA A 127 32.49 -5.04 -6.18
CA ALA A 127 32.66 -5.76 -4.91
C ALA A 127 32.39 -4.86 -3.71
N THR A 128 32.83 -3.59 -3.79
CA THR A 128 32.59 -2.60 -2.72
C THR A 128 31.11 -2.27 -2.61
N LEU A 129 30.41 -2.00 -3.72
CA LEU A 129 28.99 -1.66 -3.68
C LEU A 129 28.15 -2.86 -3.21
N MET A 130 28.47 -4.06 -3.66
CA MET A 130 27.85 -5.29 -3.19
C MET A 130 28.00 -5.47 -1.66
N SER A 131 29.20 -5.28 -1.14
CA SER A 131 29.47 -5.36 0.30
C SER A 131 28.69 -4.30 1.11
N VAL A 132 28.65 -3.08 0.61
CA VAL A 132 27.92 -1.96 1.23
C VAL A 132 26.43 -2.22 1.23
N MET A 133 25.84 -2.57 0.09
CA MET A 133 24.41 -2.89 -0.04
C MET A 133 24.00 -4.08 0.86
N THR A 134 24.85 -5.10 0.90
CA THR A 134 24.61 -6.28 1.78
C THR A 134 24.60 -5.86 3.24
N ASN A 135 25.61 -5.11 3.68
CA ASN A 135 25.70 -4.64 5.07
C ASN A 135 24.51 -3.78 5.44
N HIS A 136 24.13 -2.81 4.58
CA HIS A 136 22.98 -1.94 4.82
C HIS A 136 21.69 -2.73 5.04
N ILE A 137 21.35 -3.62 4.10
CA ILE A 137 20.13 -4.45 4.19
C ILE A 137 20.15 -5.29 5.47
N GLN A 138 21.28 -5.94 5.77
CA GLN A 138 21.40 -6.81 6.95
C GLN A 138 21.27 -6.04 8.27
N GLN A 139 21.89 -4.86 8.38
CA GLN A 139 21.82 -4.05 9.59
C GLN A 139 20.43 -3.49 9.82
N VAL A 140 19.80 -2.91 8.78
CA VAL A 140 18.47 -2.30 8.88
C VAL A 140 17.42 -3.37 9.14
N MET A 141 17.37 -4.43 8.35
CA MET A 141 16.40 -5.50 8.54
C MET A 141 16.63 -6.26 9.85
N GLY A 142 17.90 -6.51 10.21
CA GLY A 142 18.25 -7.18 11.45
C GLY A 142 17.75 -6.44 12.69
N ARG A 143 17.85 -5.09 12.70
CA ARG A 143 17.35 -4.27 13.81
C ARG A 143 15.84 -4.35 13.98
N TYR A 144 15.10 -4.39 12.87
CA TYR A 144 13.62 -4.38 12.88
C TYR A 144 13.01 -5.76 12.59
N LYS A 145 13.80 -6.82 12.69
CA LYS A 145 13.35 -8.20 12.49
C LYS A 145 12.16 -8.52 13.40
N GLY A 146 11.08 -9.04 12.78
CA GLY A 146 9.84 -9.36 13.46
C GLY A 146 8.96 -8.15 13.83
N LYS A 147 9.41 -6.91 13.56
CA LYS A 147 8.61 -5.69 13.72
C LYS A 147 8.00 -5.23 12.40
N CYS A 148 8.73 -5.40 11.29
CA CYS A 148 8.25 -5.08 9.95
C CYS A 148 7.51 -6.29 9.36
N THR A 149 6.22 -6.14 9.08
CA THR A 149 5.44 -7.18 8.37
C THR A 149 5.77 -7.21 6.89
N HIS A 150 6.09 -6.06 6.32
CA HIS A 150 6.45 -5.86 4.91
C HIS A 150 7.70 -4.99 4.80
N TRP A 151 8.50 -5.22 3.77
CA TRP A 151 9.62 -4.37 3.38
C TRP A 151 9.55 -4.00 1.91
N ASP A 152 9.69 -2.72 1.60
CA ASP A 152 10.05 -2.28 0.26
C ASP A 152 11.56 -2.50 0.07
N VAL A 153 11.89 -3.60 -0.61
CA VAL A 153 13.29 -4.02 -0.80
C VAL A 153 13.99 -3.15 -1.84
N VAL A 154 13.33 -2.96 -2.97
CA VAL A 154 13.79 -2.04 -4.04
C VAL A 154 12.65 -1.10 -4.40
N ASN A 155 12.97 0.18 -4.43
CA ASN A 155 12.05 1.26 -4.74
C ASN A 155 12.43 1.97 -6.04
N GLU A 156 11.45 2.18 -6.95
CA GLU A 156 11.53 3.05 -8.13
C GLU A 156 12.68 2.73 -9.09
N ALA A 157 12.84 1.48 -9.46
CA ALA A 157 13.88 1.03 -10.37
C ALA A 157 13.61 1.33 -11.86
N LEU A 158 12.45 1.90 -12.20
CA LEU A 158 11.98 2.06 -13.57
C LEU A 158 11.79 3.52 -13.97
N ASN A 159 12.05 3.81 -15.24
CA ASN A 159 11.61 5.01 -15.96
C ASN A 159 10.15 4.84 -16.42
N GLU A 160 9.52 5.93 -16.87
CA GLU A 160 8.12 5.91 -17.35
C GLU A 160 7.92 5.04 -18.60
N ASP A 161 8.94 4.85 -19.42
CA ASP A 161 8.92 3.95 -20.57
C ASP A 161 9.16 2.47 -20.23
N GLY A 162 9.24 2.17 -18.92
CA GLY A 162 9.47 0.82 -18.42
C GLY A 162 10.91 0.31 -18.53
N THR A 163 11.86 1.13 -18.99
CA THR A 163 13.29 0.80 -18.93
C THR A 163 13.82 0.94 -17.51
N TYR A 164 14.97 0.32 -17.21
CA TYR A 164 15.59 0.51 -15.91
C TYR A 164 16.08 1.95 -15.73
N ARG A 165 15.77 2.53 -14.56
CA ARG A 165 16.24 3.86 -14.16
C ARG A 165 17.74 3.84 -13.91
N ASP A 166 18.45 4.81 -14.49
CA ASP A 166 19.88 4.99 -14.23
C ASP A 166 20.12 5.35 -12.75
N ASN A 167 20.92 4.52 -12.10
CA ASN A 167 21.34 4.70 -10.71
C ASN A 167 22.65 3.95 -10.45
N VAL A 168 23.29 4.20 -9.30
CA VAL A 168 24.59 3.60 -8.97
C VAL A 168 24.53 2.05 -8.95
N PHE A 169 23.45 1.47 -8.47
CA PHE A 169 23.31 0.02 -8.39
C PHE A 169 23.25 -0.61 -9.77
N LEU A 170 22.45 -0.02 -10.69
CA LEU A 170 22.38 -0.48 -12.07
C LEU A 170 23.72 -0.32 -12.81
N ARG A 171 24.36 0.86 -12.68
CA ARG A 171 25.62 1.12 -13.39
C ARG A 171 26.78 0.24 -12.96
N VAL A 172 26.86 -0.06 -11.64
CA VAL A 172 28.03 -0.75 -11.06
C VAL A 172 27.81 -2.25 -10.90
N ILE A 173 26.58 -2.68 -10.57
CA ILE A 173 26.25 -4.11 -10.37
C ILE A 173 25.55 -4.69 -11.61
N GLY A 174 24.76 -3.89 -12.34
CA GLY A 174 23.88 -4.36 -13.39
C GLY A 174 22.50 -4.72 -12.85
N GLU A 175 21.58 -5.18 -13.71
CA GLU A 175 20.19 -5.51 -13.33
C GLU A 175 20.08 -6.58 -12.23
N GLN A 176 21.11 -7.41 -12.07
CA GLN A 176 21.14 -8.41 -11.01
C GLN A 176 21.14 -7.82 -9.61
N TYR A 177 21.35 -6.50 -9.41
CA TYR A 177 21.19 -5.89 -8.10
C TYR A 177 19.77 -6.13 -7.55
N LEU A 178 18.77 -6.23 -8.43
CA LEU A 178 17.37 -6.50 -8.08
C LEU A 178 17.24 -7.85 -7.34
N PRO A 179 17.44 -9.02 -7.99
CA PRO A 179 17.30 -10.31 -7.31
C PRO A 179 18.31 -10.50 -6.17
N ILE A 180 19.48 -9.87 -6.22
CA ILE A 180 20.46 -9.91 -5.14
C ILE A 180 19.93 -9.21 -3.89
N SER A 181 19.34 -8.01 -4.02
CA SER A 181 18.73 -7.28 -2.89
C SER A 181 17.63 -8.10 -2.21
N PHE A 182 16.75 -8.71 -2.99
CA PHE A 182 15.71 -9.60 -2.47
C PHE A 182 16.27 -10.85 -1.79
N ARG A 183 17.34 -11.44 -2.31
CA ARG A 183 18.01 -12.60 -1.69
C ARG A 183 18.60 -12.26 -0.32
N ILE A 184 19.26 -11.11 -0.23
CA ILE A 184 19.85 -10.64 1.05
C ILE A 184 18.73 -10.34 2.05
N ALA A 185 17.66 -9.66 1.60
CA ALA A 185 16.50 -9.35 2.43
C ALA A 185 15.80 -10.62 2.96
N ALA A 186 15.58 -11.62 2.08
CA ALA A 186 15.00 -12.91 2.47
C ALA A 186 15.84 -13.68 3.51
N ALA A 187 17.16 -13.56 3.44
CA ALA A 187 18.06 -14.15 4.41
C ALA A 187 18.07 -13.39 5.76
N ALA A 188 17.92 -12.06 5.72
CA ALA A 188 17.92 -11.22 6.92
C ALA A 188 16.64 -11.41 7.76
N ASP A 189 15.47 -11.41 7.11
CA ASP A 189 14.17 -11.70 7.76
C ASP A 189 13.27 -12.56 6.85
N PRO A 190 13.32 -13.90 6.98
CA PRO A 190 12.51 -14.81 6.17
C PRO A 190 10.99 -14.65 6.36
N ALA A 191 10.55 -14.12 7.51
CA ALA A 191 9.14 -13.96 7.85
C ALA A 191 8.52 -12.72 7.20
N ALA A 192 9.30 -11.67 6.97
CA ALA A 192 8.81 -10.43 6.36
C ALA A 192 8.39 -10.65 4.91
N LYS A 193 7.34 -9.94 4.49
CA LYS A 193 6.90 -9.89 3.09
C LYS A 193 7.77 -8.90 2.31
N LEU A 194 8.33 -9.33 1.18
CA LEU A 194 9.30 -8.57 0.38
C LEU A 194 8.64 -8.01 -0.87
N TYR A 195 8.69 -6.70 -1.04
CA TYR A 195 8.01 -5.96 -2.10
C TYR A 195 8.99 -5.19 -2.99
N TYR A 196 8.68 -5.16 -4.29
CA TYR A 196 9.09 -4.10 -5.20
C TYR A 196 8.07 -2.98 -5.12
N ASN A 197 8.47 -1.71 -5.05
CA ASN A 197 7.56 -0.56 -4.90
C ASN A 197 7.88 0.51 -5.95
N ASP A 198 6.86 1.04 -6.64
CA ASP A 198 7.06 2.09 -7.64
C ASP A 198 5.77 2.90 -7.85
N TYR A 199 5.90 4.11 -8.39
CA TYR A 199 4.80 5.00 -8.76
C TYR A 199 4.40 4.83 -10.24
N ASN A 200 3.23 5.33 -10.61
CA ASN A 200 2.66 5.27 -11.96
C ASN A 200 2.46 3.86 -12.56
N LEU A 201 2.53 2.81 -11.73
CA LEU A 201 2.19 1.45 -12.17
C LEU A 201 0.70 1.29 -12.46
N GLU A 202 -0.12 2.16 -11.89
CA GLU A 202 -1.58 2.15 -11.88
C GLU A 202 -2.18 2.33 -13.28
N TYR A 203 -1.41 2.85 -14.22
CA TYR A 203 -1.89 3.16 -15.57
C TYR A 203 -1.89 1.95 -16.52
N GLY A 204 -1.23 0.83 -16.15
CA GLY A 204 -1.19 -0.38 -16.96
C GLY A 204 -0.33 -0.27 -18.23
N ASP A 205 0.55 0.72 -18.28
CA ASP A 205 1.39 1.09 -19.42
C ASP A 205 2.77 0.40 -19.42
N ALA A 206 3.73 0.97 -20.12
CA ALA A 206 5.08 0.42 -20.28
C ALA A 206 5.79 0.24 -18.92
N LYS A 207 5.57 1.15 -17.97
CA LYS A 207 6.17 1.05 -16.62
C LYS A 207 5.60 -0.12 -15.83
N HIS A 208 4.29 -0.36 -15.89
CA HIS A 208 3.66 -1.55 -15.34
C HIS A 208 4.27 -2.83 -15.94
N GLN A 209 4.45 -2.90 -17.27
CA GLN A 209 5.11 -4.03 -17.93
C GLN A 209 6.56 -4.21 -17.44
N GLY A 210 7.26 -3.11 -17.15
CA GLY A 210 8.57 -3.11 -16.50
C GLY A 210 8.55 -3.79 -15.13
N ALA A 211 7.56 -3.45 -14.29
CA ALA A 211 7.40 -4.05 -12.96
C ALA A 211 7.10 -5.56 -13.04
N LEU A 212 6.26 -5.99 -13.98
CA LEU A 212 6.03 -7.42 -14.24
C LEU A 212 7.34 -8.14 -14.63
N ARG A 213 8.22 -7.49 -15.41
CA ARG A 213 9.53 -8.06 -15.74
C ARG A 213 10.43 -8.19 -14.52
N ILE A 214 10.42 -7.20 -13.60
CA ILE A 214 11.18 -7.29 -12.34
C ILE A 214 10.71 -8.48 -11.50
N VAL A 215 9.40 -8.67 -11.34
CA VAL A 215 8.86 -9.83 -10.62
C VAL A 215 9.36 -11.13 -11.24
N LYS A 216 9.22 -11.29 -12.58
CA LYS A 216 9.70 -12.47 -13.31
C LYS A 216 11.19 -12.67 -13.17
N LEU A 217 11.98 -11.60 -13.20
CA LEU A 217 13.44 -11.66 -13.02
C LEU A 217 13.79 -12.22 -11.64
N VAL A 218 13.20 -11.68 -10.57
CA VAL A 218 13.47 -12.15 -9.20
C VAL A 218 13.04 -13.61 -9.04
N GLN A 219 11.88 -13.99 -9.56
CA GLN A 219 11.38 -15.37 -9.54
C GLN A 219 12.28 -16.33 -10.33
N SER A 220 12.82 -15.93 -11.49
CA SER A 220 13.71 -16.75 -12.32
C SER A 220 15.03 -17.10 -11.62
N TRP A 221 15.44 -16.31 -10.61
CA TRP A 221 16.59 -16.59 -9.77
C TRP A 221 16.25 -17.52 -8.57
N GLY A 222 15.01 -17.99 -8.45
CA GLY A 222 14.53 -18.76 -7.30
C GLY A 222 14.53 -17.95 -6.00
N VAL A 223 14.41 -16.61 -6.09
CA VAL A 223 14.45 -15.70 -4.97
C VAL A 223 13.04 -15.28 -4.58
N LYS A 224 12.81 -15.15 -3.27
CA LYS A 224 11.53 -14.70 -2.70
C LYS A 224 11.23 -13.27 -3.12
N ILE A 225 10.04 -13.07 -3.70
CA ILE A 225 9.34 -11.80 -3.85
C ILE A 225 7.87 -12.07 -3.52
N ASP A 226 7.33 -11.36 -2.55
CA ASP A 226 5.97 -11.61 -2.06
C ASP A 226 4.95 -10.67 -2.70
N GLY A 227 5.37 -9.49 -3.16
CA GLY A 227 4.42 -8.53 -3.69
C GLY A 227 5.02 -7.37 -4.45
N VAL A 228 4.09 -6.58 -5.03
CA VAL A 228 4.36 -5.28 -5.67
C VAL A 228 3.54 -4.20 -4.97
N GLY A 229 4.20 -3.12 -4.60
CA GLY A 229 3.58 -1.90 -4.11
C GLY A 229 3.34 -0.92 -5.26
N LEU A 230 2.11 -0.45 -5.37
CA LEU A 230 1.72 0.64 -6.26
C LEU A 230 1.62 1.88 -5.37
N GLN A 231 2.48 2.88 -5.58
CA GLN A 231 2.51 4.05 -4.68
C GLN A 231 1.17 4.79 -4.65
N GLY A 232 0.50 4.96 -5.79
CA GLY A 232 -0.81 5.60 -5.83
C GLY A 232 -0.75 7.12 -5.70
N HIS A 233 0.35 7.76 -6.12
CA HIS A 233 0.48 9.22 -6.24
C HIS A 233 -0.28 9.71 -7.48
N LEU A 234 -1.60 9.87 -7.35
CA LEU A 234 -2.53 10.08 -8.44
C LEU A 234 -3.02 11.54 -8.52
N VAL A 235 -3.76 11.83 -9.58
CA VAL A 235 -4.38 13.15 -9.78
C VAL A 235 -5.85 13.01 -10.15
N THR A 236 -6.66 14.01 -9.78
CA THR A 236 -8.08 14.06 -10.15
C THR A 236 -8.30 14.51 -11.59
N GLU A 237 -7.38 15.31 -12.12
CA GLU A 237 -7.44 16.02 -13.40
C GLU A 237 -6.03 16.18 -13.95
N LYS A 238 -5.86 16.57 -15.20
CA LYS A 238 -4.55 16.95 -15.72
C LYS A 238 -3.99 18.10 -14.90
N THR A 239 -2.76 17.92 -14.41
CA THR A 239 -2.02 18.93 -13.66
C THR A 239 -0.74 19.35 -14.39
N GLY A 240 0.03 20.25 -13.80
CA GLY A 240 1.35 20.64 -14.34
C GLY A 240 2.37 19.49 -14.37
N THR A 241 2.19 18.49 -13.49
CA THR A 241 3.17 17.42 -13.28
C THR A 241 2.68 16.04 -13.71
N GLN A 242 1.37 15.85 -13.91
CA GLN A 242 0.78 14.59 -14.34
C GLN A 242 -0.34 14.85 -15.38
N SER A 243 -0.19 14.26 -16.56
CA SER A 243 -1.11 14.48 -17.67
C SER A 243 -2.37 13.61 -17.61
N THR A 244 -2.29 12.46 -16.96
CA THR A 244 -3.34 11.45 -16.98
C THR A 244 -4.00 11.34 -15.59
N PRO A 245 -5.31 11.60 -15.49
CA PRO A 245 -6.06 11.41 -14.25
C PRO A 245 -6.06 9.96 -13.77
N THR A 246 -6.48 9.78 -12.51
CA THR A 246 -6.68 8.45 -11.91
C THR A 246 -7.45 7.52 -12.85
N PRO A 247 -6.90 6.32 -13.16
CA PRO A 247 -7.54 5.39 -14.10
C PRO A 247 -8.92 4.90 -13.65
N SER A 248 -9.66 4.28 -14.59
CA SER A 248 -10.91 3.60 -14.28
C SER A 248 -10.71 2.41 -13.35
N VAL A 249 -11.78 1.98 -12.67
CA VAL A 249 -11.74 0.81 -11.79
C VAL A 249 -11.30 -0.45 -12.55
N ASP A 250 -11.67 -0.59 -13.80
CA ASP A 250 -11.32 -1.76 -14.64
C ASP A 250 -9.82 -1.79 -14.94
N VAL A 251 -9.22 -0.65 -15.29
CA VAL A 251 -7.77 -0.55 -15.50
C VAL A 251 -7.01 -0.87 -14.21
N LEU A 252 -7.39 -0.24 -13.10
CA LEU A 252 -6.77 -0.48 -11.79
C LEU A 252 -6.91 -1.95 -11.37
N THR A 253 -8.09 -2.55 -11.55
CA THR A 253 -8.33 -3.97 -11.25
C THR A 253 -7.46 -4.88 -12.11
N LYS A 254 -7.36 -4.59 -13.41
CA LYS A 254 -6.51 -5.36 -14.33
C LYS A 254 -5.04 -5.34 -13.94
N VAL A 255 -4.53 -4.16 -13.58
CA VAL A 255 -3.15 -3.98 -13.11
C VAL A 255 -2.87 -4.83 -11.86
N LEU A 256 -3.76 -4.79 -10.87
CA LEU A 256 -3.62 -5.61 -9.67
C LEU A 256 -3.73 -7.11 -9.97
N GLN A 257 -4.61 -7.48 -10.90
CA GLN A 257 -4.78 -8.88 -11.32
C GLN A 257 -3.53 -9.42 -12.02
N ASP A 258 -2.84 -8.62 -12.83
CA ASP A 258 -1.60 -9.04 -13.49
C ASP A 258 -0.51 -9.47 -12.49
N TYR A 259 -0.40 -8.82 -11.33
CA TYR A 259 0.49 -9.27 -10.26
C TYR A 259 -0.03 -10.54 -9.58
N ALA A 260 -1.33 -10.62 -9.34
CA ALA A 260 -1.96 -11.82 -8.78
C ALA A 260 -1.73 -13.05 -9.68
N ASP A 261 -1.77 -12.89 -10.99
CA ASP A 261 -1.51 -13.95 -11.99
C ASP A 261 -0.04 -14.42 -11.96
N LEU A 262 0.90 -13.58 -11.52
CA LEU A 262 2.29 -13.97 -11.24
C LEU A 262 2.47 -14.64 -9.87
N GLY A 263 1.39 -14.81 -9.09
CA GLY A 263 1.43 -15.44 -7.77
C GLY A 263 1.95 -14.52 -6.66
N VAL A 264 2.04 -13.20 -6.89
CA VAL A 264 2.47 -12.22 -5.86
C VAL A 264 1.29 -11.37 -5.40
N ASP A 265 1.41 -10.82 -4.18
CA ASP A 265 0.43 -9.90 -3.63
C ASP A 265 0.62 -8.50 -4.23
N SER A 266 -0.39 -7.66 -4.10
CA SER A 266 -0.30 -6.25 -4.40
C SER A 266 -0.81 -5.42 -3.21
N ALA A 267 -0.36 -4.18 -3.10
CA ALA A 267 -0.88 -3.20 -2.18
C ALA A 267 -0.76 -1.80 -2.79
N TYR A 268 -1.71 -0.94 -2.50
CA TYR A 268 -1.47 0.50 -2.66
C TYR A 268 -0.69 0.98 -1.44
N THR A 269 0.45 1.65 -1.68
CA THR A 269 1.46 1.86 -0.62
C THR A 269 1.63 3.30 -0.17
N GLU A 270 1.17 4.28 -0.96
CA GLU A 270 1.44 5.69 -0.73
C GLU A 270 0.33 6.61 -1.26
N VAL A 271 -0.93 6.17 -1.20
CA VAL A 271 -2.05 6.85 -1.88
C VAL A 271 -2.22 8.28 -1.42
N ASP A 272 -2.09 9.18 -2.35
CA ASP A 272 -2.60 10.54 -2.32
C ASP A 272 -3.15 10.89 -3.72
N ILE A 273 -4.27 11.63 -3.77
CA ILE A 273 -4.93 11.98 -5.04
C ILE A 273 -5.09 13.49 -5.10
N ARG A 274 -4.06 14.15 -5.65
CA ARG A 274 -3.95 15.61 -5.68
C ARG A 274 -4.75 16.24 -6.81
N MET A 275 -4.96 17.55 -6.71
CA MET A 275 -5.65 18.38 -7.69
C MET A 275 -4.96 19.73 -7.84
N ASN A 276 -5.23 20.45 -8.93
CA ASN A 276 -4.83 21.86 -9.03
C ASN A 276 -5.57 22.67 -7.96
N THR A 277 -4.82 23.47 -7.20
CA THR A 277 -5.39 24.34 -6.15
C THR A 277 -5.83 25.71 -6.74
N PRO A 278 -6.84 26.37 -6.15
CA PRO A 278 -7.61 25.93 -4.97
C PRO A 278 -8.57 24.78 -5.25
N SER A 279 -8.87 24.00 -4.20
CA SER A 279 -9.92 22.98 -4.27
C SER A 279 -11.30 23.64 -4.37
N THR A 280 -12.21 23.01 -5.13
CA THR A 280 -13.61 23.38 -5.22
C THR A 280 -14.51 22.20 -4.87
N ALA A 281 -15.80 22.46 -4.62
CA ALA A 281 -16.75 21.39 -4.31
C ALA A 281 -16.80 20.33 -5.44
N ASP A 282 -16.71 20.74 -6.70
CA ASP A 282 -16.73 19.80 -7.83
C ASP A 282 -15.43 19.01 -7.94
N LYS A 283 -14.27 19.62 -7.74
CA LYS A 283 -12.99 18.89 -7.66
C LYS A 283 -12.97 17.88 -6.53
N LEU A 284 -13.55 18.20 -5.37
CA LEU A 284 -13.66 17.27 -4.25
C LEU A 284 -14.59 16.08 -4.54
N LYS A 285 -15.64 16.26 -5.38
CA LYS A 285 -16.45 15.14 -5.88
C LYS A 285 -15.66 14.22 -6.80
N VAL A 286 -14.88 14.79 -7.72
CA VAL A 286 -13.99 14.00 -8.60
C VAL A 286 -12.95 13.24 -7.76
N GLN A 287 -12.38 13.86 -6.74
CA GLN A 287 -11.46 13.20 -5.81
C GLN A 287 -12.15 12.03 -5.08
N ALA A 288 -13.39 12.24 -4.63
CA ALA A 288 -14.17 11.19 -3.97
C ALA A 288 -14.39 9.97 -4.88
N ALA A 289 -14.70 10.20 -6.16
CA ALA A 289 -14.80 9.15 -7.15
C ALA A 289 -13.47 8.44 -7.41
N ALA A 290 -12.36 9.18 -7.46
CA ALA A 290 -11.02 8.61 -7.65
C ALA A 290 -10.61 7.69 -6.49
N TYR A 291 -10.81 8.12 -5.25
CA TYR A 291 -10.58 7.28 -4.07
C TYR A 291 -11.48 6.04 -4.04
N ALA A 292 -12.76 6.18 -4.45
CA ALA A 292 -13.67 5.05 -4.58
C ALA A 292 -13.15 4.02 -5.60
N ARG A 293 -12.59 4.45 -6.75
CA ARG A 293 -12.00 3.55 -7.76
C ARG A 293 -10.80 2.78 -7.20
N VAL A 294 -9.91 3.44 -6.46
CA VAL A 294 -8.77 2.79 -5.79
C VAL A 294 -9.24 1.74 -4.79
N ALA A 295 -10.21 2.09 -3.92
CA ALA A 295 -10.76 1.13 -2.97
C ALA A 295 -11.41 -0.06 -3.68
N GLN A 296 -12.25 0.20 -4.69
CA GLN A 296 -12.99 -0.85 -5.40
C GLN A 296 -12.06 -1.81 -6.14
N SER A 297 -11.02 -1.30 -6.80
CA SER A 297 -10.05 -2.15 -7.49
C SER A 297 -9.34 -3.11 -6.53
N CYS A 298 -8.97 -2.64 -5.33
CA CYS A 298 -8.40 -3.50 -4.29
C CYS A 298 -9.42 -4.53 -3.79
N MET A 299 -10.69 -4.15 -3.64
CA MET A 299 -11.75 -5.11 -3.26
C MET A 299 -12.03 -6.15 -4.34
N ASN A 300 -11.80 -5.84 -5.61
CA ASN A 300 -12.03 -6.77 -6.73
C ASN A 300 -10.95 -7.86 -6.81
N VAL A 301 -9.73 -7.63 -6.32
CA VAL A 301 -8.60 -8.56 -6.44
C VAL A 301 -8.25 -9.17 -5.09
N ALA A 302 -8.37 -10.49 -4.94
CA ALA A 302 -8.16 -11.19 -3.67
C ALA A 302 -6.74 -11.00 -3.10
N ARG A 303 -5.74 -10.85 -3.98
CA ARG A 303 -4.34 -10.63 -3.60
C ARG A 303 -3.96 -9.16 -3.41
N CYS A 304 -4.92 -8.21 -3.45
CA CYS A 304 -4.69 -6.87 -2.95
C CYS A 304 -4.87 -6.88 -1.42
N VAL A 305 -3.77 -6.75 -0.69
CA VAL A 305 -3.74 -7.00 0.76
C VAL A 305 -3.95 -5.75 1.61
N GLY A 306 -3.77 -4.55 1.06
CA GLY A 306 -3.89 -3.32 1.84
C GLY A 306 -3.81 -2.06 1.03
N ILE A 307 -4.19 -0.95 1.68
CA ILE A 307 -4.09 0.40 1.12
C ILE A 307 -3.49 1.30 2.19
N THR A 308 -2.36 1.96 1.88
CA THR A 308 -1.72 2.96 2.74
C THR A 308 -1.91 4.35 2.13
N LEU A 309 -2.39 5.29 2.93
CA LEU A 309 -2.46 6.71 2.57
C LEU A 309 -1.10 7.36 2.85
N TRP A 310 -0.61 8.26 1.97
CA TRP A 310 0.68 8.94 2.21
C TRP A 310 0.52 10.20 3.05
N GLY A 311 -0.02 10.00 4.25
CA GLY A 311 -0.34 10.99 5.26
C GLY A 311 -1.78 10.92 5.73
N VAL A 312 -2.08 11.64 6.81
CA VAL A 312 -3.43 11.68 7.38
C VAL A 312 -4.25 12.84 6.80
N SER A 313 -3.68 14.04 6.80
CA SER A 313 -4.35 15.30 6.52
C SER A 313 -3.56 16.15 5.53
N ASP A 314 -4.27 16.95 4.74
CA ASP A 314 -3.68 17.92 3.82
C ASP A 314 -2.67 18.86 4.49
N LYS A 315 -2.81 19.07 5.82
CA LYS A 315 -1.96 19.96 6.63
C LYS A 315 -0.46 19.64 6.55
N TYR A 316 -0.12 18.36 6.49
CA TYR A 316 1.26 17.88 6.45
C TYR A 316 1.59 17.09 5.19
N SER A 317 0.75 17.20 4.15
CA SER A 317 1.00 16.57 2.87
C SER A 317 2.29 17.11 2.23
N TRP A 318 3.10 16.22 1.69
CA TRP A 318 4.31 16.56 0.94
C TRP A 318 4.02 17.24 -0.41
N VAL A 319 2.79 17.03 -0.92
CA VAL A 319 2.37 17.44 -2.27
C VAL A 319 2.60 18.93 -2.55
N PRO A 320 2.15 19.89 -1.72
CA PRO A 320 2.31 21.31 -2.06
C PRO A 320 3.77 21.79 -2.10
N GLN A 321 4.67 21.09 -1.39
CA GLN A 321 6.10 21.43 -1.36
C GLN A 321 6.83 20.89 -2.60
N THR A 322 6.32 19.79 -3.16
CA THR A 322 6.94 19.12 -4.31
C THR A 322 6.32 19.54 -5.64
N PHE A 323 5.00 19.75 -5.68
CA PHE A 323 4.23 20.05 -6.88
C PHE A 323 3.55 21.42 -6.73
N SER A 324 4.22 22.47 -7.20
CA SER A 324 3.70 23.84 -7.10
C SER A 324 2.34 23.98 -7.75
N GLY A 325 1.38 24.55 -7.03
CA GLY A 325 0.00 24.73 -7.50
C GLY A 325 -0.89 23.49 -7.36
N GLU A 326 -0.38 22.39 -6.83
CA GLU A 326 -1.13 21.15 -6.57
C GLU A 326 -1.27 20.90 -5.06
N GLY A 327 -2.35 20.20 -4.62
CA GLY A 327 -2.57 19.92 -3.21
C GLY A 327 -3.90 19.26 -2.93
N ALA A 328 -4.41 19.44 -1.70
CA ALA A 328 -5.65 18.88 -1.19
C ALA A 328 -5.78 17.37 -1.44
N ALA A 329 -4.70 16.62 -1.23
CA ALA A 329 -4.53 15.27 -1.75
C ALA A 329 -5.11 14.16 -0.87
N LEU A 330 -5.35 14.42 0.43
CA LEU A 330 -5.66 13.39 1.43
C LEU A 330 -7.15 13.37 1.82
N LEU A 331 -7.55 12.43 2.70
CA LEU A 331 -8.94 12.21 3.09
C LEU A 331 -9.44 13.19 4.15
N TRP A 332 -8.55 13.81 4.91
CA TRP A 332 -8.85 14.87 5.88
C TRP A 332 -8.23 16.19 5.40
N ASP A 333 -8.95 17.28 5.59
CA ASP A 333 -8.46 18.62 5.28
C ASP A 333 -7.43 19.14 6.32
N ASN A 334 -6.98 20.38 6.17
CA ASN A 334 -6.01 21.02 7.08
C ASN A 334 -6.49 21.14 8.54
N ASN A 335 -7.80 21.03 8.78
CA ASN A 335 -8.43 21.09 10.09
C ASN A 335 -8.85 19.73 10.62
N TYR A 336 -8.44 18.64 9.93
CA TYR A 336 -8.84 17.27 10.22
C TYR A 336 -10.33 16.98 10.04
N ALA A 337 -11.05 17.80 9.28
CA ALA A 337 -12.41 17.48 8.85
C ALA A 337 -12.36 16.45 7.71
N LYS A 338 -13.26 15.47 7.76
CA LYS A 338 -13.37 14.44 6.72
C LYS A 338 -13.88 15.06 5.42
N LYS A 339 -13.15 14.87 4.33
CA LYS A 339 -13.55 15.30 2.98
C LYS A 339 -14.54 14.31 2.37
N PRO A 340 -15.28 14.67 1.29
CA PRO A 340 -16.16 13.73 0.59
C PRO A 340 -15.48 12.41 0.21
N ALA A 341 -14.19 12.45 -0.11
CA ALA A 341 -13.38 11.28 -0.43
C ALA A 341 -13.32 10.24 0.70
N TYR A 342 -13.31 10.68 1.98
CA TYR A 342 -13.36 9.76 3.11
C TYR A 342 -14.62 8.90 3.09
N GLN A 343 -15.79 9.53 2.89
CA GLN A 343 -17.06 8.81 2.91
C GLN A 343 -17.19 7.85 1.73
N SER A 344 -16.82 8.29 0.52
CA SER A 344 -16.85 7.42 -0.66
C SER A 344 -15.92 6.21 -0.52
N PHE A 345 -14.72 6.42 0.03
CA PHE A 345 -13.78 5.36 0.32
C PHE A 345 -14.34 4.34 1.34
N LEU A 346 -14.88 4.84 2.45
CA LEU A 346 -15.51 4.01 3.49
C LEU A 346 -16.74 3.24 2.97
N ASP A 347 -17.56 3.85 2.12
CA ASP A 347 -18.73 3.21 1.55
C ASP A 347 -18.35 2.01 0.68
N VAL A 348 -17.32 2.14 -0.17
CA VAL A 348 -16.78 1.02 -0.95
C VAL A 348 -16.25 -0.09 -0.04
N LEU A 349 -15.47 0.24 0.99
CA LEU A 349 -14.95 -0.75 1.94
C LEU A 349 -16.09 -1.48 2.69
N ASN A 350 -17.21 -0.81 2.94
CA ASN A 350 -18.41 -1.42 3.52
C ASN A 350 -19.29 -2.18 2.49
N GLY A 351 -18.86 -2.25 1.22
CA GLY A 351 -19.62 -2.93 0.16
C GLY A 351 -20.83 -2.16 -0.36
N LYS A 352 -20.87 -0.86 -0.14
CA LYS A 352 -21.89 0.03 -0.72
C LYS A 352 -21.45 0.54 -2.08
N ASN A 353 -22.43 0.88 -2.91
CA ASN A 353 -22.16 1.58 -4.15
C ASN A 353 -21.70 3.01 -3.85
N ALA A 354 -20.58 3.41 -4.45
CA ALA A 354 -20.11 4.79 -4.47
C ALA A 354 -20.02 5.29 -5.92
N THR A 355 -20.19 6.60 -6.11
CA THR A 355 -20.00 7.21 -7.42
C THR A 355 -18.53 7.11 -7.82
N MET A 356 -18.26 6.60 -9.02
CA MET A 356 -16.90 6.37 -9.54
C MET A 356 -16.61 7.15 -10.82
N THR A 357 -17.55 7.98 -11.24
CA THR A 357 -17.46 8.84 -12.44
C THR A 357 -17.43 10.31 -12.07
#